data_7df0296a714e83aa9d27d3484a055bb2
#
_entry.id   7df0296a714e83aa9d27d3484a055bb2
#
_cell.length_a   1.000
_cell.length_b   1.000
_cell.length_c   1.000
_cell.angle_alpha   90.00
_cell.angle_beta   90.00
_cell.angle_gamma   90.00
#
_symmetry.space_group_name_H-M   'P 1'
#
loop_
_entity.id
_entity.type
_entity.pdbx_description
1 polymer ?
#
loop_
_entity_poly.entity_id
_entity_poly.type
_entity_poly.pdbx_seq_one_letter_code
_entity_poly.pdbx_strand_id
1 'polypeptide(L)'
;MWGRGPIPEELSVFPGYLLARLGESSRRRFHDALAPEGLHPRHFGLMTVVAAHPGLSQQQLHEKTAIDASSMVAVVDELEAKGLAERRPYPGDRRARTIFLTPLGEQTLARVGALAGELQGELLQALTPDERRTFILLLRKLAGSAL
;
A
#
# COMPACT_ATOMS: atom_id res chain seq x y z
N MET A 1 -1.40 9.94 -19.47
CA MET A 1 -1.43 8.55 -19.96
C MET A 1 -0.72 7.64 -18.97
N TRP A 2 -1.36 6.58 -18.56
CA TRP A 2 -0.81 5.58 -17.67
C TRP A 2 -0.17 4.46 -18.52
N GLY A 3 1.14 4.29 -18.44
CA GLY A 3 1.91 3.34 -19.21
C GLY A 3 2.99 4.01 -20.07
N ARG A 4 3.98 3.23 -20.50
CA ARG A 4 5.03 3.69 -21.44
C ARG A 4 4.57 3.45 -22.87
N GLY A 5 4.25 4.51 -23.58
CA GLY A 5 3.89 4.46 -25.00
C GLY A 5 2.50 3.84 -25.30
N PRO A 6 2.10 3.78 -26.57
CA PRO A 6 0.83 3.21 -26.99
C PRO A 6 0.76 1.70 -26.68
N ILE A 7 -0.44 1.21 -26.46
CA ILE A 7 -0.71 -0.23 -26.33
C ILE A 7 -0.91 -0.77 -27.73
N PRO A 8 -0.13 -1.78 -28.18
CA PRO A 8 -0.40 -2.47 -29.44
C PRO A 8 -1.81 -3.06 -29.42
N GLU A 9 -2.53 -2.93 -30.52
CA GLU A 9 -3.91 -3.40 -30.63
C GLU A 9 -4.01 -4.90 -30.34
N GLU A 10 -3.03 -5.67 -30.82
CA GLU A 10 -2.96 -7.13 -30.63
C GLU A 10 -2.81 -7.54 -29.17
N LEU A 11 -2.24 -6.67 -28.31
CA LEU A 11 -2.06 -6.92 -26.87
C LEU A 11 -3.19 -6.33 -26.03
N SER A 12 -3.99 -5.41 -26.60
CA SER A 12 -5.06 -4.74 -25.88
C SER A 12 -6.23 -5.66 -25.48
N VAL A 13 -6.32 -6.83 -26.12
CA VAL A 13 -7.33 -7.85 -25.83
C VAL A 13 -6.98 -8.76 -24.65
N PHE A 14 -5.76 -8.68 -24.11
CA PHE A 14 -5.29 -9.53 -23.02
C PHE A 14 -5.39 -8.79 -21.67
N PRO A 15 -6.35 -9.14 -20.79
CA PRO A 15 -6.51 -8.49 -19.50
C PRO A 15 -5.24 -8.53 -18.63
N GLY A 16 -4.53 -9.65 -18.62
CA GLY A 16 -3.27 -9.79 -17.87
C GLY A 16 -2.19 -8.79 -18.32
N TYR A 17 -2.07 -8.54 -19.62
CA TYR A 17 -1.14 -7.55 -20.16
C TYR A 17 -1.53 -6.13 -19.72
N LEU A 18 -2.81 -5.79 -19.80
CA LEU A 18 -3.33 -4.48 -19.38
C LEU A 18 -3.10 -4.25 -17.88
N LEU A 19 -3.43 -5.26 -17.05
CA LEU A 19 -3.21 -5.20 -15.60
C LEU A 19 -1.73 -5.05 -15.25
N ALA A 20 -0.85 -5.80 -15.91
CA ALA A 20 0.60 -5.69 -15.68
C ALA A 20 1.12 -4.30 -16.02
N ARG A 21 0.72 -3.72 -17.16
CA ARG A 21 1.12 -2.37 -17.56
C ARG A 21 0.62 -1.28 -16.62
N LEU A 22 -0.66 -1.34 -16.26
CA LEU A 22 -1.26 -0.37 -15.34
C LEU A 22 -0.65 -0.51 -13.94
N GLY A 23 -0.46 -1.74 -13.46
CA GLY A 23 0.13 -2.02 -12.16
C GLY A 23 1.58 -1.52 -12.06
N GLU A 24 2.42 -1.77 -13.08
CA GLU A 24 3.80 -1.27 -13.10
C GLU A 24 3.87 0.26 -13.13
N SER A 25 3.01 0.90 -13.93
CA SER A 25 2.95 2.35 -13.98
C SER A 25 2.46 2.95 -12.67
N SER A 26 1.43 2.37 -12.07
CA SER A 26 0.88 2.78 -10.77
C SER A 26 1.94 2.65 -9.67
N ARG A 27 2.60 1.50 -9.58
CA ARG A 27 3.65 1.24 -8.59
C ARG A 27 4.79 2.24 -8.71
N ARG A 28 5.27 2.51 -9.92
CA ARG A 28 6.37 3.46 -10.15
C ARG A 28 5.98 4.88 -9.75
N ARG A 29 4.83 5.37 -10.20
CA ARG A 29 4.36 6.73 -9.86
C ARG A 29 4.18 6.90 -8.36
N PHE A 30 3.65 5.89 -7.68
CA PHE A 30 3.50 5.93 -6.24
C PHE A 30 4.86 5.90 -5.53
N HIS A 31 5.80 5.09 -6.00
CA HIS A 31 7.18 5.10 -5.50
C HIS A 31 7.81 6.49 -5.64
N ASP A 32 7.70 7.10 -6.83
CA ASP A 32 8.28 8.42 -7.10
C ASP A 32 7.63 9.51 -6.24
N ALA A 33 6.33 9.44 -6.01
CA ALA A 33 5.61 10.37 -5.13
C ALA A 33 6.01 10.24 -3.64
N LEU A 34 6.41 9.04 -3.20
CA LEU A 34 6.86 8.78 -1.83
C LEU A 34 8.34 9.12 -1.59
N ALA A 35 9.14 9.18 -2.63
CA ALA A 35 10.59 9.40 -2.53
C ALA A 35 10.97 10.69 -1.76
N PRO A 36 10.29 11.85 -1.93
CA PRO A 36 10.58 13.06 -1.15
C PRO A 36 10.36 12.89 0.36
N GLU A 37 9.45 12.00 0.77
CA GLU A 37 9.21 11.64 2.18
C GLU A 37 10.20 10.57 2.69
N GLY A 38 11.10 10.08 1.84
CA GLY A 38 12.01 8.98 2.18
C GLY A 38 11.29 7.66 2.43
N LEU A 39 10.12 7.47 1.81
CA LEU A 39 9.26 6.31 1.99
C LEU A 39 9.18 5.47 0.71
N HIS A 40 8.77 4.23 0.88
CA HIS A 40 8.43 3.29 -0.19
C HIS A 40 6.98 2.81 -0.05
N PRO A 41 6.36 2.29 -1.12
CA PRO A 41 5.00 1.73 -1.06
C PRO A 41 4.77 0.72 0.07
N ARG A 42 5.78 -0.10 0.41
CA ARG A 42 5.72 -1.05 1.53
C ARG A 42 5.53 -0.37 2.90
N HIS A 43 6.15 0.80 3.10
CA HIS A 43 5.95 1.60 4.32
C HIS A 43 4.51 2.08 4.43
N PHE A 44 3.98 2.65 3.34
CA PHE A 44 2.59 3.09 3.29
C PHE A 44 1.61 1.96 3.56
N GLY A 45 1.81 0.80 2.92
CA GLY A 45 0.98 -0.38 3.14
C GLY A 45 0.98 -0.83 4.60
N LEU A 46 2.16 -0.95 5.23
CA LEU A 46 2.27 -1.34 6.62
C LEU A 46 1.65 -0.29 7.56
N MET A 47 1.96 0.99 7.36
CA MET A 47 1.40 2.08 8.17
C MET A 47 -0.13 2.12 8.10
N THR A 48 -0.71 1.87 6.92
CA THR A 48 -2.17 1.80 6.72
C THR A 48 -2.78 0.68 7.54
N VAL A 49 -2.18 -0.51 7.54
CA VAL A 49 -2.68 -1.67 8.33
C VAL A 49 -2.50 -1.43 9.82
N VAL A 50 -1.37 -0.86 10.25
CA VAL A 50 -1.13 -0.52 11.68
C VAL A 50 -2.12 0.54 12.17
N ALA A 51 -2.42 1.54 11.36
CA ALA A 51 -3.42 2.57 11.72
C ALA A 51 -4.83 1.98 11.87
N ALA A 52 -5.21 1.05 10.98
CA ALA A 52 -6.51 0.39 11.05
C ALA A 52 -6.61 -0.63 12.20
N HIS A 53 -5.49 -1.19 12.62
CA HIS A 53 -5.40 -2.26 13.63
C HIS A 53 -4.23 -1.99 14.61
N PRO A 54 -4.31 -0.95 15.45
CA PRO A 54 -3.24 -0.63 16.38
C PRO A 54 -3.02 -1.77 17.38
N GLY A 55 -1.75 -2.04 17.68
CA GLY A 55 -1.38 -3.05 18.66
C GLY A 55 -1.31 -4.48 18.14
N LEU A 56 -1.35 -4.70 16.84
CA LEU A 56 -1.03 -6.02 16.27
C LEU A 56 0.45 -6.35 16.50
N SER A 57 0.71 -7.65 16.74
CA SER A 57 2.08 -8.14 16.77
C SER A 57 2.69 -8.14 15.37
N GLN A 58 4.00 -8.18 15.31
CA GLN A 58 4.73 -8.25 14.03
C GLN A 58 4.35 -9.51 13.22
N GLN A 59 4.07 -10.63 13.90
CA GLN A 59 3.57 -11.84 13.25
C GLN A 59 2.15 -11.64 12.66
N GLN A 60 1.24 -11.03 13.43
CA GLN A 60 -0.11 -10.74 12.94
C GLN A 60 -0.10 -9.77 11.74
N LEU A 61 0.82 -8.81 11.73
CA LEU A 61 1.02 -7.91 10.59
C LEU A 61 1.54 -8.66 9.36
N HIS A 62 2.48 -9.58 9.54
CA HIS A 62 2.95 -10.47 8.47
C HIS A 62 1.79 -11.24 7.84
N GLU A 63 0.94 -11.86 8.65
CA GLU A 63 -0.23 -12.62 8.19
C GLU A 63 -1.24 -11.76 7.42
N LYS A 64 -1.41 -10.48 7.80
CA LYS A 64 -2.36 -9.55 7.16
C LYS A 64 -1.84 -8.85 5.89
N THR A 65 -0.54 -8.68 5.76
CA THR A 65 0.04 -7.81 4.73
C THR A 65 0.71 -8.55 3.58
N ALA A 66 0.82 -9.88 3.68
CA ALA A 66 1.61 -10.71 2.76
C ALA A 66 3.09 -10.26 2.60
N ILE A 67 3.59 -9.40 3.51
CA ILE A 67 5.01 -9.08 3.62
C ILE A 67 5.68 -10.24 4.33
N ASP A 68 6.73 -10.84 3.75
CA ASP A 68 7.45 -11.94 4.40
C ASP A 68 8.09 -11.51 5.73
N ALA A 69 8.36 -12.47 6.63
CA ALA A 69 8.79 -12.19 8.00
C ALA A 69 10.10 -11.40 8.06
N SER A 70 11.06 -11.66 7.17
CA SER A 70 12.34 -10.94 7.15
C SER A 70 12.18 -9.51 6.65
N SER A 71 11.39 -9.32 5.60
CA SER A 71 11.03 -7.98 5.10
C SER A 71 10.20 -7.20 6.12
N MET A 72 9.32 -7.85 6.88
CA MET A 72 8.54 -7.21 7.94
C MET A 72 9.45 -6.58 9.01
N VAL A 73 10.46 -7.31 9.47
CA VAL A 73 11.43 -6.77 10.44
C VAL A 73 12.10 -5.51 9.88
N ALA A 74 12.62 -5.59 8.66
CA ALA A 74 13.31 -4.47 8.01
C ALA A 74 12.39 -3.24 7.85
N VAL A 75 11.15 -3.43 7.40
CA VAL A 75 10.19 -2.34 7.21
C VAL A 75 9.84 -1.66 8.54
N VAL A 76 9.64 -2.44 9.61
CA VAL A 76 9.38 -1.88 10.94
C VAL A 76 10.60 -1.13 11.47
N ASP A 77 11.82 -1.68 11.31
CA ASP A 77 13.06 -1.02 11.72
C ASP A 77 13.26 0.33 11.00
N GLU A 78 12.98 0.36 9.68
CA GLU A 78 13.04 1.58 8.89
C GLU A 78 12.01 2.63 9.35
N LEU A 79 10.79 2.23 9.70
CA LEU A 79 9.77 3.12 10.24
C LEU A 79 10.12 3.64 11.63
N GLU A 80 10.69 2.81 12.51
CA GLU A 80 11.19 3.24 13.82
C GLU A 80 12.35 4.23 13.68
N ALA A 81 13.32 3.95 12.80
CA ALA A 81 14.43 4.84 12.54
C ALA A 81 14.00 6.23 12.05
N LYS A 82 12.85 6.31 11.37
CA LYS A 82 12.22 7.55 10.91
C LYS A 82 11.31 8.19 11.99
N GLY A 83 11.11 7.55 13.13
CA GLY A 83 10.21 8.02 14.17
C GLY A 83 8.72 7.92 13.81
N LEU A 84 8.37 7.09 12.82
CA LEU A 84 6.99 6.95 12.31
C LEU A 84 6.23 5.82 12.99
N ALA A 85 6.93 4.84 13.54
CA ALA A 85 6.35 3.72 14.29
C ALA A 85 7.16 3.45 15.55
N GLU A 86 6.59 2.72 16.48
CA GLU A 86 7.25 2.25 17.69
C GLU A 86 6.81 0.83 18.05
N ARG A 87 7.75 0.07 18.59
CA ARG A 87 7.49 -1.25 19.18
C ARG A 87 7.18 -1.10 20.65
N ARG A 88 6.07 -1.71 21.10
CA ARG A 88 5.72 -1.81 22.52
C ARG A 88 5.70 -3.28 22.94
N PRO A 89 6.00 -3.60 24.23
CA PRO A 89 5.83 -4.95 24.75
C PRO A 89 4.38 -5.43 24.58
N TYR A 90 4.21 -6.70 24.15
CA TYR A 90 2.87 -7.30 24.14
C TYR A 90 2.44 -7.63 25.59
N PRO A 91 1.22 -7.24 26.00
CA PRO A 91 0.72 -7.60 27.33
C PRO A 91 0.66 -9.12 27.48
N GLY A 92 1.38 -9.67 28.47
CA GLY A 92 1.42 -11.11 28.75
C GLY A 92 2.51 -11.91 28.05
N ASP A 93 3.25 -11.35 27.06
CA ASP A 93 4.39 -11.99 26.43
C ASP A 93 5.54 -11.02 26.24
N ARG A 94 6.61 -11.19 27.03
CA ARG A 94 7.80 -10.33 26.96
C ARG A 94 8.60 -10.47 25.67
N ARG A 95 8.39 -11.53 24.90
CA ARG A 95 9.08 -11.80 23.63
C ARG A 95 8.38 -11.20 22.43
N ALA A 96 7.06 -11.05 22.52
CA ALA A 96 6.26 -10.45 21.46
C ALA A 96 6.30 -8.91 21.52
N ARG A 97 6.28 -8.29 20.35
CA ARG A 97 6.20 -6.83 20.20
C ARG A 97 4.97 -6.48 19.39
N THR A 98 4.28 -5.45 19.84
CA THR A 98 3.18 -4.80 19.13
C THR A 98 3.66 -3.54 18.46
N ILE A 99 3.07 -3.21 17.32
CA ILE A 99 3.46 -2.07 16.52
C ILE A 99 2.37 -1.01 16.58
N PHE A 100 2.79 0.24 16.79
CA PHE A 100 1.94 1.42 16.81
C PHE A 100 2.54 2.50 15.92
N LEU A 101 1.71 3.33 15.32
CA LEU A 101 2.18 4.58 14.74
C LEU A 101 2.44 5.60 15.84
N THR A 102 3.45 6.43 15.64
CA THR A 102 3.67 7.64 16.44
C THR A 102 2.75 8.77 15.93
N PRO A 103 2.55 9.87 16.67
CA PRO A 103 1.84 11.05 16.14
C PRO A 103 2.42 11.56 14.83
N LEU A 104 3.74 11.52 14.67
CA LEU A 104 4.41 11.86 13.40
C LEU A 104 4.06 10.84 12.31
N GLY A 105 4.00 9.54 12.65
CA GLY A 105 3.57 8.48 11.73
C GLY A 105 2.14 8.69 11.23
N GLU A 106 1.21 9.02 12.11
CA GLU A 106 -0.17 9.31 11.73
C GLU A 106 -0.29 10.52 10.80
N GLN A 107 0.42 11.62 11.11
CA GLN A 107 0.46 12.80 10.25
C GLN A 107 1.07 12.49 8.89
N THR A 108 2.15 11.73 8.85
CA THR A 108 2.80 11.31 7.62
C THR A 108 1.88 10.41 6.79
N LEU A 109 1.20 9.45 7.43
CA LEU A 109 0.23 8.59 6.76
C LEU A 109 -0.91 9.41 6.12
N ALA A 110 -1.42 10.44 6.80
CA ALA A 110 -2.46 11.31 6.26
C ALA A 110 -1.98 12.06 5.00
N ARG A 111 -0.76 12.63 5.02
CA ARG A 111 -0.17 13.30 3.84
C ARG A 111 0.02 12.34 2.66
N VAL A 112 0.63 11.20 2.92
CA VAL A 112 0.90 10.18 1.90
C VAL A 112 -0.40 9.56 1.38
N GLY A 113 -1.41 9.41 2.23
CA GLY A 113 -2.74 8.98 1.85
C GLY A 113 -3.42 9.95 0.87
N ALA A 114 -3.25 11.25 1.06
CA ALA A 114 -3.73 12.27 0.12
C ALA A 114 -3.05 12.12 -1.25
N LEU A 115 -1.72 11.98 -1.29
CA LEU A 115 -0.97 11.71 -2.53
C LEU A 115 -1.45 10.42 -3.23
N ALA A 116 -1.68 9.36 -2.47
CA ALA A 116 -2.22 8.11 -3.01
C ALA A 116 -3.61 8.33 -3.64
N GLY A 117 -4.47 9.14 -2.99
CA GLY A 117 -5.79 9.51 -3.48
C GLY A 117 -5.72 10.28 -4.80
N GLU A 118 -4.82 11.25 -4.92
CA GLU A 118 -4.59 12.01 -6.16
C GLU A 118 -4.17 11.09 -7.31
N LEU A 119 -3.19 10.22 -7.09
CA LEU A 119 -2.73 9.26 -8.09
C LEU A 119 -3.80 8.27 -8.51
N GLN A 120 -4.66 7.84 -7.57
CA GLN A 120 -5.84 7.01 -7.90
C GLN A 120 -6.85 7.78 -8.75
N GLY A 121 -7.08 9.05 -8.43
CA GLY A 121 -7.93 9.93 -9.23
C GLY A 121 -7.43 10.06 -10.67
N GLU A 122 -6.13 10.26 -10.86
CA GLU A 122 -5.50 10.30 -12.18
C GLU A 122 -5.62 8.96 -12.91
N LEU A 123 -5.35 7.84 -12.22
CA LEU A 123 -5.46 6.50 -12.82
C LEU A 123 -6.85 6.23 -13.38
N LEU A 124 -7.86 6.65 -12.65
CA LEU A 124 -9.26 6.35 -12.95
C LEU A 124 -9.98 7.51 -13.67
N GLN A 125 -9.27 8.56 -14.10
CA GLN A 125 -9.89 9.77 -14.66
C GLN A 125 -10.74 9.51 -15.92
N ALA A 126 -10.38 8.48 -16.70
CA ALA A 126 -11.12 8.09 -17.90
C ALA A 126 -12.45 7.37 -17.60
N LEU A 127 -12.70 7.00 -16.35
CA LEU A 127 -13.88 6.25 -15.92
C LEU A 127 -14.89 7.18 -15.25
N THR A 128 -16.17 6.98 -15.55
CA THR A 128 -17.28 7.58 -14.80
C THR A 128 -17.32 7.08 -13.35
N PRO A 129 -18.01 7.76 -12.43
CA PRO A 129 -18.11 7.30 -11.03
C PRO A 129 -18.66 5.87 -10.90
N ASP A 130 -19.63 5.47 -11.74
CA ASP A 130 -20.19 4.12 -11.71
C ASP A 130 -19.21 3.07 -12.23
N GLU A 131 -18.50 3.37 -13.31
CA GLU A 131 -17.44 2.50 -13.83
C GLU A 131 -16.30 2.33 -12.83
N ARG A 132 -15.91 3.39 -12.11
CA ARG A 132 -14.89 3.30 -11.04
C ARG A 132 -15.33 2.33 -9.94
N ARG A 133 -16.58 2.42 -9.47
CA ARG A 133 -17.11 1.51 -8.47
C ARG A 133 -17.10 0.06 -8.97
N THR A 134 -17.57 -0.16 -10.17
CA THR A 134 -17.60 -1.49 -10.81
C THR A 134 -16.18 -2.04 -10.97
N PHE A 135 -15.24 -1.22 -11.45
CA PHE A 135 -13.85 -1.61 -11.65
C PHE A 135 -13.18 -2.06 -10.34
N ILE A 136 -13.37 -1.30 -9.25
CA ILE A 136 -12.82 -1.66 -7.93
C ILE A 136 -13.42 -2.97 -7.43
N LEU A 137 -14.73 -3.18 -7.58
CA LEU A 137 -15.39 -4.43 -7.18
C LEU A 137 -14.84 -5.63 -7.97
N LEU A 138 -14.65 -5.48 -9.28
CA LEU A 138 -14.12 -6.54 -10.14
C LEU A 138 -12.65 -6.85 -9.78
N LEU A 139 -11.82 -5.84 -9.51
CA LEU A 139 -10.45 -6.04 -9.06
C LEU A 139 -10.39 -6.78 -7.73
N ARG A 140 -11.24 -6.42 -6.76
CA ARG A 140 -11.34 -7.13 -5.47
C ARG A 140 -11.73 -8.60 -5.67
N LYS A 141 -12.73 -8.86 -6.51
CA LYS A 141 -13.14 -10.22 -6.84
C LYS A 141 -12.01 -11.04 -7.46
N LEU A 142 -11.27 -10.47 -8.41
CA LEU A 142 -10.11 -11.13 -9.02
C LEU A 142 -8.98 -11.36 -8.02
N ALA A 143 -8.74 -10.43 -7.10
CA ALA A 143 -7.73 -10.55 -6.06
C ALA A 143 -8.12 -11.52 -4.91
N GLY A 144 -9.30 -12.11 -4.94
CA GLY A 144 -9.78 -13.00 -3.88
C GLY A 144 -10.12 -12.29 -2.57
N SER A 145 -10.26 -10.96 -2.60
CA SER A 145 -10.67 -10.19 -1.42
C SER A 145 -12.16 -10.40 -1.15
N ALA A 146 -12.52 -10.62 0.12
CA ALA A 146 -13.93 -10.62 0.54
C ALA A 146 -14.59 -9.28 0.18
N LEU A 147 -15.77 -9.35 -0.41
CA LEU A 147 -16.61 -8.18 -0.72
C LEU A 147 -17.26 -7.64 0.54
#